data_267f0eae81c02053587f00344c119497
#
_entry.id   267f0eae81c02053587f00344c119497
#
_cell.length_a   1.000
_cell.length_b   1.000
_cell.length_c   1.000
_cell.angle_alpha   90.00
_cell.angle_beta   90.00
_cell.angle_gamma   90.00
#
_symmetry.space_group_name_H-M   'P 1'
#
loop_
_entity.id
_entity.type
_entity.pdbx_description
1 polymer ?
#
loop_
_entity_poly.entity_id
_entity_poly.type
_entity_poly.pdbx_seq_one_letter_code
_entity_poly.pdbx_strand_id
1 'polypeptide(L)'
;MKTCSRCGEIKELDSFSKRSGRPSGVQSKCKDCEREVRRQYYKTHEYARRRFKLTEDQYNDLMKNENCQICNVELTKKCIDHCHSTNKVRGVLCNNCNTALGLVGDNISTLQTMIEYLSKNTH
;
A
#
# COMPACT_ATOMS: atom_id res chain seq x y z
N MET A 1 31.28 17.27 -1.10
CA MET A 1 30.55 16.65 -2.21
C MET A 1 30.81 15.15 -2.24
N LYS A 2 29.84 14.40 -2.68
CA LYS A 2 29.91 12.93 -2.70
C LYS A 2 29.20 12.39 -3.94
N THR A 3 29.73 11.32 -4.50
CA THR A 3 29.12 10.62 -5.62
C THR A 3 28.09 9.61 -5.11
N CYS A 4 26.84 9.71 -5.61
CA CYS A 4 25.80 8.71 -5.30
C CYS A 4 26.17 7.37 -5.92
N SER A 5 26.12 6.31 -5.14
CA SER A 5 26.48 4.96 -5.61
C SER A 5 25.44 4.37 -6.58
N ARG A 6 24.25 4.95 -6.66
CA ARG A 6 23.18 4.45 -7.54
C ARG A 6 23.05 5.25 -8.83
N CYS A 7 22.90 6.59 -8.77
CA CYS A 7 22.73 7.41 -9.97
C CYS A 7 24.05 7.95 -10.53
N GLY A 8 25.14 7.87 -9.77
CA GLY A 8 26.46 8.32 -10.20
C GLY A 8 26.67 9.84 -10.19
N GLU A 9 25.66 10.62 -9.79
CA GLU A 9 25.76 12.07 -9.74
C GLU A 9 26.57 12.52 -8.51
N ILE A 10 27.35 13.57 -8.69
CA ILE A 10 28.08 14.22 -7.59
C ILE A 10 27.15 15.27 -6.99
N LYS A 11 26.87 15.14 -5.70
CA LYS A 11 25.93 16.01 -4.97
C LYS A 11 26.54 16.48 -3.67
N GLU A 12 26.01 17.58 -3.13
CA GLU A 12 26.36 18.07 -1.80
C GLU A 12 25.99 17.04 -0.74
N LEU A 13 26.70 17.06 0.39
CA LEU A 13 26.42 16.12 1.50
C LEU A 13 25.00 16.21 2.02
N ASP A 14 24.37 17.38 1.93
CA ASP A 14 22.96 17.59 2.32
C ASP A 14 21.97 16.74 1.49
N SER A 15 22.39 16.31 0.31
CA SER A 15 21.57 15.44 -0.56
C SER A 15 21.60 13.98 -0.13
N PHE A 16 22.31 13.64 0.94
CA PHE A 16 22.44 12.28 1.49
C PHE A 16 21.93 12.26 2.92
N SER A 17 21.21 11.20 3.27
CA SER A 17 20.75 11.00 4.65
C SER A 17 21.92 10.70 5.57
N LYS A 18 21.88 11.21 6.79
CA LYS A 18 22.91 10.99 7.80
C LYS A 18 22.96 9.52 8.19
N ARG A 19 24.18 9.00 8.36
CA ARG A 19 24.40 7.64 8.86
C ARG A 19 25.68 7.61 9.71
N SER A 20 25.51 7.42 11.01
CA SER A 20 26.63 7.23 11.93
C SER A 20 27.37 5.93 11.59
N GLY A 21 28.67 5.89 11.87
CA GLY A 21 29.50 4.72 11.60
C GLY A 21 30.11 4.66 10.21
N ARG A 22 29.71 5.56 9.29
CA ARG A 22 30.40 5.70 8.00
C ARG A 22 31.42 6.83 8.03
N PRO A 23 32.57 6.69 7.34
CA PRO A 23 33.58 7.75 7.31
C PRO A 23 33.05 9.08 6.80
N SER A 24 32.13 9.06 5.82
CA SER A 24 31.50 10.27 5.28
C SER A 24 30.39 10.83 6.16
N GLY A 25 29.89 10.05 7.13
CA GLY A 25 28.77 10.43 7.98
C GLY A 25 27.41 10.40 7.31
N VAL A 26 27.32 9.95 6.05
CA VAL A 26 26.09 9.90 5.26
C VAL A 26 25.95 8.57 4.52
N GLN A 27 24.76 8.32 4.02
CA GLN A 27 24.45 7.14 3.20
C GLN A 27 25.21 7.18 1.86
N SER A 28 25.37 6.02 1.23
CA SER A 28 26.03 5.90 -0.08
C SER A 28 25.13 6.36 -1.23
N LYS A 29 23.80 6.28 -1.07
CA LYS A 29 22.82 6.74 -2.04
C LYS A 29 22.27 8.10 -1.66
N CYS A 30 21.99 8.95 -2.66
CA CYS A 30 21.35 10.23 -2.39
C CYS A 30 19.87 10.01 -1.97
N LYS A 31 19.27 11.04 -1.37
CA LYS A 31 17.89 11.00 -0.88
C LYS A 31 16.88 10.65 -1.98
N ASP A 32 17.10 11.16 -3.19
CA ASP A 32 16.24 10.87 -4.33
C ASP A 32 16.27 9.39 -4.72
N CYS A 33 17.45 8.80 -4.75
CA CYS A 33 17.63 7.37 -5.01
C CYS A 33 17.04 6.52 -3.89
N GLU A 34 17.19 6.91 -2.64
CA GLU A 34 16.58 6.22 -1.50
C GLU A 34 15.06 6.22 -1.61
N ARG A 35 14.46 7.36 -1.97
CA ARG A 35 13.02 7.46 -2.19
C ARG A 35 12.55 6.53 -3.30
N GLU A 36 13.31 6.47 -4.40
CA GLU A 36 12.95 5.58 -5.52
C GLU A 36 13.04 4.11 -5.15
N VAL A 37 14.10 3.69 -4.45
CA VAL A 37 14.26 2.32 -3.95
C VAL A 37 13.10 1.96 -3.03
N ARG A 38 12.73 2.86 -2.11
CA ARG A 38 11.61 2.65 -1.19
C ARG A 38 10.29 2.55 -1.92
N ARG A 39 10.05 3.42 -2.91
CA ARG A 39 8.82 3.38 -3.73
C ARG A 39 8.70 2.05 -4.46
N GLN A 40 9.79 1.55 -5.04
CA GLN A 40 9.83 0.27 -5.72
C GLN A 40 9.53 -0.89 -4.76
N TYR A 41 10.13 -0.86 -3.56
CA TYR A 41 9.90 -1.86 -2.52
C TYR A 41 8.41 -1.95 -2.14
N TYR A 42 7.74 -0.80 -1.92
CA TYR A 42 6.33 -0.78 -1.56
C TYR A 42 5.40 -1.28 -2.66
N LYS A 43 5.88 -1.35 -3.89
CA LYS A 43 5.11 -1.91 -5.02
C LYS A 43 5.28 -3.42 -5.14
N THR A 44 6.20 -4.03 -4.40
CA THR A 44 6.46 -5.47 -4.52
C THR A 44 5.45 -6.29 -3.73
N HIS A 45 5.22 -7.51 -4.21
CA HIS A 45 4.39 -8.48 -3.48
C HIS A 45 5.00 -8.85 -2.12
N GLU A 46 6.32 -8.76 -1.99
CA GLU A 46 7.02 -9.05 -0.73
C GLU A 46 6.62 -8.07 0.37
N TYR A 47 6.49 -6.78 0.05
CA TYR A 47 6.00 -5.80 1.00
C TYR A 47 4.59 -6.16 1.49
N ALA A 48 3.68 -6.48 0.55
CA ALA A 48 2.31 -6.85 0.89
C ALA A 48 2.25 -8.09 1.78
N ARG A 49 3.04 -9.11 1.44
CA ARG A 49 3.13 -10.34 2.26
C ARG A 49 3.57 -10.04 3.68
N ARG A 50 4.64 -9.26 3.84
CA ARG A 50 5.18 -8.91 5.16
C ARG A 50 4.21 -8.05 5.96
N ARG A 51 3.59 -7.09 5.31
CA ARG A 51 2.64 -6.19 5.96
C ARG A 51 1.45 -6.93 6.56
N PHE A 52 0.91 -7.92 5.83
CA PHE A 52 -0.27 -8.67 6.25
C PHE A 52 0.07 -10.06 6.78
N LYS A 53 1.34 -10.38 6.94
CA LYS A 53 1.82 -11.69 7.44
C LYS A 53 1.27 -12.85 6.63
N LEU A 54 1.25 -12.71 5.31
CA LEU A 54 0.78 -13.73 4.39
C LEU A 54 1.93 -14.64 3.97
N THR A 55 1.61 -15.93 3.80
CA THR A 55 2.51 -16.85 3.09
C THR A 55 2.45 -16.54 1.60
N GLU A 56 3.42 -17.05 0.83
CA GLU A 56 3.42 -16.87 -0.62
C GLU A 56 2.17 -17.48 -1.26
N ASP A 57 1.74 -18.65 -0.79
CA ASP A 57 0.52 -19.31 -1.28
C ASP A 57 -0.72 -18.47 -0.98
N GLN A 58 -0.83 -17.92 0.21
CA GLN A 58 -1.94 -17.05 0.60
C GLN A 58 -2.00 -15.79 -0.27
N TYR A 59 -0.84 -15.17 -0.52
CA TYR A 59 -0.75 -14.01 -1.40
C TYR A 59 -1.18 -14.36 -2.83
N ASN A 60 -0.66 -15.47 -3.36
CA ASN A 60 -1.00 -15.90 -4.71
C ASN A 60 -2.49 -16.20 -4.86
N ASP A 61 -3.11 -16.80 -3.86
CA ASP A 61 -4.56 -17.07 -3.85
C ASP A 61 -5.37 -15.76 -3.89
N LEU A 62 -4.95 -14.76 -3.13
CA LEU A 62 -5.59 -13.44 -3.17
C LEU A 62 -5.47 -12.81 -4.56
N MET A 63 -4.31 -12.91 -5.17
CA MET A 63 -4.03 -12.30 -6.48
C MET A 63 -4.72 -13.01 -7.65
N LYS A 64 -5.31 -14.19 -7.43
CA LYS A 64 -6.15 -14.87 -8.41
C LYS A 64 -7.49 -14.15 -8.62
N ASN A 65 -7.93 -13.31 -7.68
CA ASN A 65 -9.15 -12.54 -7.83
C ASN A 65 -8.93 -11.45 -8.90
N GLU A 66 -9.63 -11.57 -10.00
CA GLU A 66 -9.55 -10.62 -11.11
C GLU A 66 -10.61 -9.53 -11.03
N ASN A 67 -11.60 -9.72 -10.17
CA ASN A 67 -12.71 -8.80 -9.98
C ASN A 67 -12.84 -8.40 -8.51
N CYS A 68 -13.32 -7.18 -8.29
CA CYS A 68 -13.60 -6.69 -6.94
C CYS A 68 -14.61 -7.59 -6.24
N GLN A 69 -14.32 -7.98 -5.00
CA GLN A 69 -15.20 -8.87 -4.22
C GLN A 69 -16.48 -8.19 -3.73
N ILE A 70 -16.63 -6.89 -3.92
CA ILE A 70 -17.86 -6.15 -3.58
C ILE A 70 -18.64 -5.78 -4.83
N CYS A 71 -18.09 -4.94 -5.71
CA CYS A 71 -18.80 -4.42 -6.88
C CYS A 71 -18.59 -5.23 -8.14
N ASN A 72 -17.71 -6.21 -8.11
CA ASN A 72 -17.39 -7.13 -9.21
C ASN A 72 -16.77 -6.46 -10.45
N VAL A 73 -16.28 -5.22 -10.35
CA VAL A 73 -15.57 -4.57 -11.45
C VAL A 73 -14.23 -5.29 -11.70
N GLU A 74 -13.81 -5.34 -12.96
CA GLU A 74 -12.50 -5.88 -13.30
C GLU A 74 -11.40 -5.03 -12.65
N LEU A 75 -10.46 -5.70 -11.98
CA LEU A 75 -9.41 -5.03 -11.21
C LEU A 75 -8.23 -4.67 -12.09
N THR A 76 -7.95 -3.37 -12.23
CA THR A 76 -6.70 -2.86 -12.78
C THR A 76 -5.66 -2.72 -11.68
N LYS A 77 -6.10 -2.34 -10.48
CA LYS A 77 -5.28 -2.29 -9.27
C LYS A 77 -5.97 -3.12 -8.19
N LYS A 78 -5.24 -4.07 -7.63
CA LYS A 78 -5.75 -4.96 -6.59
C LYS A 78 -5.39 -4.40 -5.22
N CYS A 79 -6.41 -3.93 -4.49
CA CYS A 79 -6.23 -3.43 -3.13
C CYS A 79 -6.52 -4.55 -2.15
N ILE A 80 -5.53 -4.91 -1.33
CA ILE A 80 -5.69 -5.92 -0.29
C ILE A 80 -6.44 -5.25 0.87
N ASP A 81 -7.65 -5.72 1.14
CA ASP A 81 -8.47 -5.23 2.24
C ASP A 81 -8.19 -6.01 3.51
N HIS A 82 -8.11 -5.31 4.63
CA HIS A 82 -7.85 -5.92 5.93
C HIS A 82 -8.72 -5.29 7.00
N CYS A 83 -8.98 -6.07 8.06
CA CYS A 83 -9.67 -5.57 9.23
C CYS A 83 -8.72 -4.68 10.04
N HIS A 84 -9.11 -3.43 10.30
CA HIS A 84 -8.28 -2.48 11.04
C HIS A 84 -8.05 -2.87 12.51
N SER A 85 -8.98 -3.63 13.09
CA SER A 85 -8.86 -4.08 14.48
C SER A 85 -7.92 -5.28 14.64
N THR A 86 -8.03 -6.28 13.76
CA THR A 86 -7.28 -7.53 13.85
C THR A 86 -6.11 -7.63 12.88
N ASN A 87 -6.06 -6.73 11.91
CA ASN A 87 -5.10 -6.73 10.78
C ASN A 87 -5.19 -7.97 9.88
N LYS A 88 -6.26 -8.75 10.00
CA LYS A 88 -6.50 -9.91 9.12
C LYS A 88 -6.96 -9.46 7.74
N VAL A 89 -6.41 -10.09 6.72
CA VAL A 89 -6.82 -9.86 5.34
C VAL A 89 -8.24 -10.41 5.13
N ARG A 90 -9.10 -9.58 4.54
CA ARG A 90 -10.48 -9.95 4.22
C ARG A 90 -10.66 -10.35 2.76
N GLY A 91 -9.95 -9.69 1.86
CA GLY A 91 -10.08 -9.96 0.45
C GLY A 91 -9.38 -8.91 -0.41
N VAL A 92 -9.75 -8.88 -1.70
CA VAL A 92 -9.20 -7.95 -2.67
C VAL A 92 -10.32 -7.10 -3.25
N LEU A 93 -10.14 -5.79 -3.24
CA LEU A 93 -11.14 -4.82 -3.66
C LEU A 93 -10.57 -3.85 -4.70
N CYS A 94 -11.45 -3.20 -5.45
CA CYS A 94 -11.07 -2.04 -6.23
C CYS A 94 -10.80 -0.85 -5.28
N ASN A 95 -10.12 0.15 -5.79
CA ASN A 95 -9.78 1.34 -5.00
C ASN A 95 -11.03 2.03 -4.43
N ASN A 96 -12.10 2.12 -5.21
CA ASN A 96 -13.34 2.79 -4.78
C ASN A 96 -14.00 2.08 -3.61
N CYS A 97 -14.16 0.75 -3.67
CA CYS A 97 -14.77 -0.02 -2.59
C CYS A 97 -13.90 -0.01 -1.34
N ASN A 98 -12.59 -0.16 -1.50
CA ASN A 98 -11.65 -0.10 -0.38
C ASN A 98 -11.69 1.26 0.32
N THR A 99 -11.71 2.34 -0.45
CA THR A 99 -11.80 3.70 0.09
C THR A 99 -13.15 3.94 0.77
N ALA A 100 -14.24 3.48 0.18
CA ALA A 100 -15.59 3.65 0.74
C ALA A 100 -15.71 2.98 2.10
N LEU A 101 -15.20 1.77 2.26
CA LEU A 101 -15.19 1.07 3.55
C LEU A 101 -14.38 1.85 4.59
N GLY A 102 -13.24 2.39 4.20
CA GLY A 102 -12.41 3.21 5.09
C GLY A 102 -13.11 4.47 5.54
N LEU A 103 -13.84 5.13 4.65
CA LEU A 103 -14.56 6.37 4.95
C LEU A 103 -15.71 6.16 5.95
N VAL A 104 -16.34 5.00 5.95
CA VAL A 104 -17.38 4.66 6.94
C VAL A 104 -16.81 3.94 8.16
N GLY A 105 -15.49 3.83 8.26
CA GLY A 105 -14.80 3.21 9.40
C GLY A 105 -15.10 1.74 9.62
N ASP A 106 -15.37 0.99 8.56
CA ASP A 106 -15.76 -0.43 8.61
C ASP A 106 -17.03 -0.68 9.46
N ASN A 107 -17.87 0.32 9.61
CA ASN A 107 -19.03 0.26 10.51
C ASN A 107 -20.25 -0.31 9.81
N ILE A 108 -20.62 -1.53 10.18
CA ILE A 108 -21.77 -2.23 9.60
C ILE A 108 -23.07 -1.47 9.83
N SER A 109 -23.26 -0.91 11.02
CA SER A 109 -24.44 -0.13 11.36
C SER A 109 -24.62 1.10 10.46
N THR A 110 -23.50 1.81 10.19
CA THR A 110 -23.50 2.95 9.27
C THR A 110 -23.85 2.50 7.85
N LEU A 111 -23.29 1.39 7.40
CA LEU A 111 -23.58 0.85 6.07
C LEU A 111 -25.06 0.47 5.93
N GLN A 112 -25.65 -0.14 6.96
CA GLN A 112 -27.08 -0.48 6.97
C GLN A 112 -27.94 0.77 6.90
N THR A 113 -27.60 1.82 7.64
CA THR A 113 -28.29 3.10 7.60
C THR A 113 -28.19 3.76 6.22
N MET A 114 -27.04 3.63 5.56
CA MET A 114 -26.88 4.11 4.19
C MET A 114 -27.78 3.37 3.21
N ILE A 115 -27.94 2.05 3.38
CA ILE A 115 -28.87 1.26 2.58
C ILE A 115 -30.31 1.75 2.78
N GLU A 116 -30.74 1.95 4.02
CA GLU A 116 -32.06 2.46 4.33
C GLU A 116 -32.29 3.85 3.73
N TYR A 117 -31.30 4.72 3.84
CA TYR A 117 -31.38 6.07 3.27
C TYR A 117 -31.62 6.02 1.75
N LEU A 118 -30.85 5.20 1.04
CA LEU A 118 -31.01 5.03 -0.40
C LEU A 118 -32.37 4.43 -0.75
N SER A 119 -32.82 3.43 0.02
CA SER A 119 -34.11 2.76 -0.21
C SER A 119 -35.29 3.70 -0.06
N LYS A 120 -35.24 4.66 0.88
CA LYS A 120 -36.27 5.66 1.07
C LYS A 120 -36.32 6.72 -0.01
N ASN A 121 -35.18 7.01 -0.64
CA ASN A 121 -35.03 8.13 -1.55
C ASN A 121 -34.84 7.70 -3.02
N THR A 122 -34.91 6.41 -3.31
CA THR A 122 -34.80 5.86 -4.66
C THR A 122 -36.19 5.58 -5.20
N HIS A 123 -36.44 6.01 -6.41
CA HIS A 123 -37.73 5.84 -7.09
C HIS A 123 -37.59 4.95 -8.31
#